data_9cd71d74fb743ed9f22df255cd7d1b80
#
_entry.id   9cd71d74fb743ed9f22df255cd7d1b80
#
_cell.length_a   1.000
_cell.length_b   1.000
_cell.length_c   1.000
_cell.angle_alpha   90.00
_cell.angle_beta   90.00
_cell.angle_gamma   90.00
#
_symmetry.space_group_name_H-M   'P 1'
#
loop_
_entity.id
_entity.type
_entity.pdbx_description
1 polymer ?
#
loop_
_entity_poly.entity_id
_entity_poly.type
_entity_poly.pdbx_seq_one_letter_code
_entity_poly.pdbx_strand_id
1 'polypeptide(L)'
;WMQNGKIVSTDADYTFTAVSDVTLTAVFDPIYTVSFDSDGGTPVESQLVIRGETASNPGAPVRTGLYTFVGWYLDDTLYDFSSPVMSDLTLVAKWKLTSEPSDSIIPAVIPATKTPTTSKFPFTDVSKSDWFYDAVKGAWENGLINGVTATTYQPKGTLTVAEAIKLASALHQMIKDGKVTLTNGRGYWYETYVNYGVREGIFDESYQKLSYEQMTKPISRSEFVHIFFKAMDSYKTINSVADNSIPDVKTTDTYGDEIYTFYRAGILTGSDAAGTFHPTSTIVRSEVAAILVRMYDASVRVNITLK
;
A
#
# COMPACT_ATOMS: atom_id res chain seq x y z
N TRP A 1 -1.47 -53.90 -14.29
CA TRP A 1 -1.63 -55.23 -13.71
C TRP A 1 -0.28 -55.85 -13.47
N MET A 2 -0.14 -56.49 -12.34
CA MET A 2 1.07 -57.22 -11.96
C MET A 2 0.76 -58.71 -11.71
N GLN A 3 1.69 -59.60 -12.12
CA GLN A 3 1.67 -61.04 -11.81
C GLN A 3 3.06 -61.39 -11.27
N ASN A 4 3.11 -62.02 -10.12
CA ASN A 4 4.37 -62.43 -9.46
C ASN A 4 5.42 -61.30 -9.37
N GLY A 5 4.99 -60.07 -9.06
CA GLY A 5 5.86 -58.88 -8.93
C GLY A 5 6.35 -58.28 -10.27
N LYS A 6 5.85 -58.74 -11.41
CA LYS A 6 6.17 -58.17 -12.74
C LYS A 6 4.95 -57.53 -13.36
N ILE A 7 5.13 -56.38 -14.01
CA ILE A 7 4.08 -55.73 -14.80
C ILE A 7 3.76 -56.58 -16.02
N VAL A 8 2.48 -56.94 -16.19
CA VAL A 8 1.98 -57.74 -17.34
C VAL A 8 1.09 -56.91 -18.26
N SER A 9 0.54 -55.80 -17.79
CA SER A 9 -0.15 -54.80 -18.61
C SER A 9 -0.20 -53.48 -17.88
N THR A 10 -0.16 -52.35 -18.62
CA THR A 10 -0.44 -51.02 -18.16
C THR A 10 -1.87 -50.55 -18.49
N ASP A 11 -2.62 -51.33 -19.26
CA ASP A 11 -3.98 -51.01 -19.64
C ASP A 11 -4.96 -51.25 -18.49
N ALA A 12 -5.97 -50.40 -18.39
CA ALA A 12 -7.04 -50.54 -17.39
C ALA A 12 -7.78 -51.87 -17.57
N ASP A 13 -8.01 -52.25 -18.82
CA ASP A 13 -8.62 -53.55 -19.20
C ASP A 13 -7.52 -54.49 -19.71
N TYR A 14 -7.25 -55.52 -18.93
CA TYR A 14 -6.28 -56.53 -19.29
C TYR A 14 -6.96 -57.90 -19.58
N THR A 15 -6.87 -58.34 -20.83
CA THR A 15 -7.41 -59.61 -21.30
C THR A 15 -6.27 -60.61 -21.56
N PHE A 16 -6.36 -61.79 -20.99
CA PHE A 16 -5.38 -62.86 -21.18
C PHE A 16 -6.03 -64.25 -21.17
N THR A 17 -5.37 -65.25 -21.68
CA THR A 17 -5.81 -66.62 -21.60
C THR A 17 -5.18 -67.35 -20.39
N ALA A 18 -5.99 -67.70 -19.40
CA ALA A 18 -5.54 -68.40 -18.24
C ALA A 18 -5.33 -69.90 -18.59
N VAL A 19 -4.10 -70.38 -18.45
CA VAL A 19 -3.73 -71.80 -18.64
C VAL A 19 -3.45 -72.52 -17.32
N SER A 20 -3.48 -71.81 -16.22
CA SER A 20 -3.36 -72.23 -14.82
C SER A 20 -3.96 -71.19 -13.89
N ASP A 21 -3.99 -71.48 -12.57
CA ASP A 21 -4.40 -70.55 -11.58
C ASP A 21 -3.47 -69.31 -11.61
N VAL A 22 -4.06 -68.09 -11.70
CA VAL A 22 -3.35 -66.83 -11.83
C VAL A 22 -3.87 -65.85 -10.79
N THR A 23 -2.98 -65.18 -10.10
CA THR A 23 -3.28 -64.00 -9.26
C THR A 23 -2.77 -62.79 -9.95
N LEU A 24 -3.67 -61.85 -10.28
CA LEU A 24 -3.35 -60.51 -10.78
C LEU A 24 -3.56 -59.48 -9.68
N THR A 25 -2.60 -58.58 -9.54
CA THR A 25 -2.68 -57.44 -8.61
C THR A 25 -2.82 -56.14 -9.41
N ALA A 26 -3.89 -55.42 -9.17
CA ALA A 26 -4.00 -54.07 -9.68
C ALA A 26 -3.08 -53.12 -8.89
N VAL A 27 -2.28 -52.35 -9.59
CA VAL A 27 -1.43 -51.32 -9.00
C VAL A 27 -1.87 -49.98 -9.59
N PHE A 28 -2.12 -49.02 -8.74
CA PHE A 28 -2.56 -47.71 -9.12
C PHE A 28 -1.48 -46.69 -8.72
N ASP A 29 -1.16 -45.77 -9.60
CA ASP A 29 -0.35 -44.62 -9.26
C ASP A 29 -1.21 -43.60 -8.54
N PRO A 30 -0.74 -42.99 -7.45
CA PRO A 30 -1.43 -41.87 -6.80
C PRO A 30 -1.63 -40.70 -7.77
N ILE A 31 -2.77 -40.05 -7.63
CA ILE A 31 -3.08 -38.80 -8.34
C ILE A 31 -2.98 -37.68 -7.31
N TYR A 32 -2.28 -36.61 -7.68
CA TYR A 32 -2.11 -35.40 -6.87
C TYR A 32 -2.82 -34.23 -7.49
N THR A 33 -3.26 -33.30 -6.62
CA THR A 33 -3.91 -32.07 -7.02
C THR A 33 -2.89 -30.92 -7.07
N VAL A 34 -2.79 -30.26 -8.23
CA VAL A 34 -2.06 -29.00 -8.38
C VAL A 34 -3.09 -27.89 -8.40
N SER A 35 -3.16 -27.11 -7.33
CA SER A 35 -4.06 -25.96 -7.19
C SER A 35 -3.34 -24.68 -7.58
N PHE A 36 -4.10 -23.71 -8.08
CA PHE A 36 -3.59 -22.41 -8.53
C PHE A 36 -4.29 -21.30 -7.76
N ASP A 37 -3.54 -20.58 -6.91
CA ASP A 37 -3.99 -19.34 -6.28
C ASP A 37 -3.54 -18.17 -7.16
N SER A 38 -4.49 -17.54 -7.81
CA SER A 38 -4.21 -16.42 -8.71
C SER A 38 -3.92 -15.10 -8.01
N ASP A 39 -3.93 -15.04 -6.68
CA ASP A 39 -3.61 -13.85 -5.86
C ASP A 39 -4.30 -12.57 -6.40
N GLY A 40 -5.62 -12.62 -6.53
CA GLY A 40 -6.44 -11.52 -7.05
C GLY A 40 -6.53 -11.44 -8.59
N GLY A 41 -6.01 -12.41 -9.32
CA GLY A 41 -6.26 -12.61 -10.74
C GLY A 41 -7.53 -13.44 -11.02
N THR A 42 -7.83 -13.68 -12.29
CA THR A 42 -8.92 -14.58 -12.70
C THR A 42 -8.68 -15.98 -12.16
N PRO A 43 -9.73 -16.69 -11.68
CA PRO A 43 -9.59 -18.08 -11.22
C PRO A 43 -8.95 -18.99 -12.28
N VAL A 44 -8.12 -19.92 -11.81
CA VAL A 44 -7.47 -20.94 -12.62
C VAL A 44 -7.85 -22.30 -12.05
N GLU A 45 -8.32 -23.21 -12.91
CA GLU A 45 -8.75 -24.54 -12.53
C GLU A 45 -7.58 -25.38 -12.07
N SER A 46 -7.79 -26.19 -11.02
CA SER A 46 -6.82 -27.16 -10.54
C SER A 46 -6.62 -28.29 -11.54
N GLN A 47 -5.46 -28.94 -11.49
CA GLN A 47 -5.11 -30.07 -12.33
C GLN A 47 -4.93 -31.33 -11.46
N LEU A 48 -5.39 -32.46 -11.99
CA LEU A 48 -5.10 -33.79 -11.42
C LEU A 48 -3.93 -34.40 -12.18
N VAL A 49 -2.87 -34.73 -11.49
CA VAL A 49 -1.60 -35.19 -12.07
C VAL A 49 -1.21 -36.53 -11.46
N ILE A 50 -0.92 -37.53 -12.30
CA ILE A 50 -0.42 -38.80 -11.86
C ILE A 50 0.98 -38.62 -11.25
N ARG A 51 1.27 -39.31 -10.16
CA ARG A 51 2.57 -39.22 -9.48
C ARG A 51 3.73 -39.44 -10.47
N GLY A 52 4.66 -38.47 -10.47
CA GLY A 52 5.84 -38.48 -11.35
C GLY A 52 5.61 -37.85 -12.72
N GLU A 53 4.37 -37.56 -13.11
CA GLU A 53 4.06 -36.75 -14.29
C GLU A 53 4.18 -35.26 -13.97
N THR A 54 4.13 -34.42 -14.99
CA THR A 54 4.27 -32.97 -14.87
C THR A 54 2.93 -32.26 -14.98
N ALA A 55 2.75 -31.17 -14.24
CA ALA A 55 1.61 -30.28 -14.42
C ALA A 55 1.77 -29.44 -15.71
N SER A 56 0.65 -29.13 -16.36
CA SER A 56 0.64 -28.21 -17.49
C SER A 56 0.66 -26.76 -16.99
N ASN A 57 1.45 -25.90 -17.63
CA ASN A 57 1.43 -24.48 -17.34
C ASN A 57 0.09 -23.87 -17.81
N PRO A 58 -0.77 -23.36 -16.90
CA PRO A 58 -2.08 -22.81 -17.28
C PRO A 58 -1.98 -21.44 -17.97
N GLY A 59 -0.78 -20.87 -18.09
CA GLY A 59 -0.58 -19.52 -18.58
C GLY A 59 -0.77 -18.46 -17.51
N ALA A 60 -0.82 -17.20 -17.94
CA ALA A 60 -1.01 -16.05 -17.08
C ALA A 60 -2.49 -15.82 -16.80
N PRO A 61 -2.94 -15.77 -15.53
CA PRO A 61 -4.26 -15.26 -15.20
C PRO A 61 -4.36 -13.77 -15.52
N VAL A 62 -5.57 -13.23 -15.59
CA VAL A 62 -5.79 -11.80 -15.81
C VAL A 62 -6.09 -11.14 -14.47
N ARG A 63 -5.35 -10.07 -14.13
CA ARG A 63 -5.59 -9.25 -12.96
C ARG A 63 -5.95 -7.84 -13.39
N THR A 64 -7.04 -7.29 -12.86
CA THR A 64 -7.42 -5.89 -13.14
C THR A 64 -6.41 -4.94 -12.51
N GLY A 65 -6.10 -3.82 -13.20
CA GLY A 65 -5.10 -2.84 -12.76
C GLY A 65 -3.79 -2.97 -13.52
N LEU A 66 -2.76 -2.32 -13.00
CA LEU A 66 -1.46 -2.19 -13.68
C LEU A 66 -0.49 -3.33 -13.26
N TYR A 67 -0.94 -4.57 -13.40
CA TYR A 67 -0.15 -5.74 -13.03
C TYR A 67 0.30 -6.52 -14.24
N THR A 68 1.57 -6.94 -14.22
CA THR A 68 2.09 -7.97 -15.14
C THR A 68 2.32 -9.26 -14.36
N PHE A 69 1.83 -10.35 -14.87
CA PHE A 69 2.11 -11.67 -14.32
C PHE A 69 3.60 -11.98 -14.42
N VAL A 70 4.22 -12.38 -13.31
CA VAL A 70 5.63 -12.75 -13.24
C VAL A 70 5.82 -14.25 -13.41
N GLY A 71 4.92 -15.05 -12.83
CA GLY A 71 5.00 -16.50 -12.89
C GLY A 71 4.21 -17.15 -11.76
N TRP A 72 4.15 -18.47 -11.83
CA TRP A 72 3.63 -19.32 -10.77
C TRP A 72 4.75 -19.73 -9.82
N TYR A 73 4.53 -19.62 -8.52
CA TYR A 73 5.54 -19.87 -7.50
C TYR A 73 5.05 -20.95 -6.53
N LEU A 74 5.94 -21.86 -6.17
CA LEU A 74 5.78 -22.73 -5.02
C LEU A 74 6.61 -22.13 -3.89
N ASP A 75 5.96 -21.74 -2.80
CA ASP A 75 6.53 -20.90 -1.77
C ASP A 75 7.12 -19.62 -2.39
N ASP A 76 8.42 -19.35 -2.27
CA ASP A 76 9.08 -18.17 -2.86
C ASP A 76 9.92 -18.50 -4.13
N THR A 77 9.79 -19.72 -4.67
CA THR A 77 10.56 -20.16 -5.83
C THR A 77 9.68 -20.25 -7.07
N LEU A 78 10.14 -19.69 -8.20
CA LEU A 78 9.46 -19.83 -9.48
C LEU A 78 9.33 -21.31 -9.83
N TYR A 79 8.09 -21.77 -10.06
CA TYR A 79 7.82 -23.17 -10.32
C TYR A 79 8.24 -23.56 -11.74
N ASP A 80 9.00 -24.65 -11.81
CA ASP A 80 9.39 -25.27 -13.08
C ASP A 80 8.38 -26.36 -13.43
N PHE A 81 7.54 -26.11 -14.44
CA PHE A 81 6.53 -27.02 -14.95
C PHE A 81 7.10 -28.28 -15.62
N SER A 82 8.42 -28.40 -15.76
CA SER A 82 9.08 -29.66 -16.13
C SER A 82 9.35 -30.58 -14.94
N SER A 83 9.13 -30.10 -13.72
CA SER A 83 9.33 -30.88 -12.50
C SER A 83 8.22 -31.91 -12.28
N PRO A 84 8.54 -33.15 -11.86
CA PRO A 84 7.53 -34.15 -11.57
C PRO A 84 6.75 -33.82 -10.29
N VAL A 85 5.43 -34.01 -10.35
CA VAL A 85 4.54 -33.83 -9.20
C VAL A 85 4.59 -35.06 -8.30
N MET A 86 5.00 -34.86 -7.05
CA MET A 86 5.19 -35.97 -6.07
C MET A 86 4.25 -35.88 -4.86
N SER A 87 3.48 -34.77 -4.74
CA SER A 87 2.48 -34.50 -3.68
C SER A 87 1.49 -33.47 -4.17
N ASP A 88 0.40 -33.28 -3.43
CA ASP A 88 -0.46 -32.11 -3.62
C ASP A 88 0.34 -30.84 -3.41
N LEU A 89 0.10 -29.82 -4.25
CA LEU A 89 0.78 -28.53 -4.13
C LEU A 89 -0.15 -27.38 -4.56
N THR A 90 0.13 -26.20 -4.03
CA THR A 90 -0.55 -24.98 -4.42
C THR A 90 0.45 -24.00 -4.98
N LEU A 91 0.25 -23.61 -6.24
CA LEU A 91 1.05 -22.60 -6.92
C LEU A 91 0.39 -21.25 -6.79
N VAL A 92 1.16 -20.25 -6.36
CA VAL A 92 0.68 -18.88 -6.16
C VAL A 92 1.19 -18.00 -7.28
N ALA A 93 0.29 -17.22 -7.89
CA ALA A 93 0.67 -16.23 -8.89
C ALA A 93 1.47 -15.10 -8.24
N LYS A 94 2.62 -14.74 -8.82
CA LYS A 94 3.33 -13.51 -8.46
C LYS A 94 3.11 -12.46 -9.53
N TRP A 95 2.91 -11.22 -9.06
CA TRP A 95 2.57 -10.08 -9.91
C TRP A 95 3.61 -8.96 -9.75
N LYS A 96 3.93 -8.30 -10.84
CA LYS A 96 4.72 -7.08 -10.83
C LYS A 96 3.82 -5.92 -11.26
N LEU A 97 3.85 -4.82 -10.55
CA LEU A 97 3.20 -3.60 -10.98
C LEU A 97 3.90 -3.06 -12.24
N THR A 98 3.15 -2.85 -13.33
CA THR A 98 3.70 -2.42 -14.65
C THR A 98 3.90 -0.93 -14.79
N SER A 99 3.18 -0.15 -14.00
CA SER A 99 3.51 1.24 -13.78
C SER A 99 3.42 1.49 -12.29
N GLU A 100 4.51 1.90 -11.71
CA GLU A 100 4.44 2.67 -10.48
C GLU A 100 3.39 3.77 -10.73
N PRO A 101 2.35 3.94 -9.85
CA PRO A 101 1.68 5.23 -9.82
C PRO A 101 2.82 6.22 -9.69
N SER A 102 2.95 7.07 -10.69
CA SER A 102 4.09 7.94 -10.91
C SER A 102 4.74 8.33 -9.58
N ASP A 103 6.01 7.94 -9.39
CA ASP A 103 6.88 8.34 -8.26
C ASP A 103 6.97 9.88 -8.12
N SER A 104 6.30 10.57 -9.04
CA SER A 104 6.24 12.01 -9.20
C SER A 104 5.43 12.75 -8.13
N ILE A 105 4.67 12.05 -7.27
CA ILE A 105 3.84 12.75 -6.27
C ILE A 105 4.62 13.00 -4.97
N ILE A 106 5.59 12.17 -4.65
CA ILE A 106 6.39 12.30 -3.43
C ILE A 106 7.84 11.96 -3.76
N PRO A 107 8.83 12.75 -3.30
CA PRO A 107 10.21 12.45 -3.58
C PRO A 107 10.57 11.03 -3.17
N ALA A 108 11.32 10.35 -4.01
CA ALA A 108 12.00 9.10 -3.64
C ALA A 108 12.90 9.30 -2.39
N VAL A 109 13.28 10.55 -2.15
CA VAL A 109 14.05 10.99 -0.98
C VAL A 109 13.53 12.37 -0.57
N ILE A 110 13.04 12.53 0.65
CA ILE A 110 13.01 13.84 1.29
C ILE A 110 14.49 14.16 1.56
N PRO A 111 15.04 15.27 1.04
CA PRO A 111 16.45 15.57 1.19
C PRO A 111 16.88 15.54 2.66
N ALA A 112 17.97 14.83 2.94
CA ALA A 112 18.49 14.60 4.29
C ALA A 112 19.02 15.86 4.99
N THR A 113 19.08 16.99 4.29
CA THR A 113 19.60 18.24 4.82
C THR A 113 18.74 19.41 4.34
N LYS A 114 18.45 20.32 5.26
CA LYS A 114 17.96 21.66 4.97
C LYS A 114 19.02 22.40 4.13
N THR A 115 19.15 22.04 2.86
CA THR A 115 19.93 22.82 1.92
C THR A 115 19.01 23.96 1.50
N PRO A 116 19.34 25.23 1.77
CA PRO A 116 18.64 26.34 1.17
C PRO A 116 18.77 26.14 -0.34
N THR A 117 17.72 25.68 -0.98
CA THR A 117 17.70 25.63 -2.43
C THR A 117 17.62 27.08 -2.89
N THR A 118 18.70 27.59 -3.45
CA THR A 118 18.72 28.83 -4.23
C THR A 118 17.90 28.68 -5.53
N SER A 119 17.25 27.55 -5.70
CA SER A 119 16.40 27.23 -6.84
C SER A 119 15.10 28.04 -6.79
N LYS A 120 14.75 28.62 -7.93
CA LYS A 120 13.46 29.29 -8.10
C LYS A 120 12.33 28.27 -7.90
N PHE A 121 11.27 28.67 -7.16
CA PHE A 121 10.06 27.86 -6.98
C PHE A 121 9.54 27.35 -8.34
N PRO A 122 9.42 26.03 -8.56
CA PRO A 122 9.29 25.49 -9.91
C PRO A 122 7.86 25.36 -10.40
N PHE A 123 6.84 25.32 -9.51
CA PHE A 123 5.49 24.93 -9.88
C PHE A 123 4.73 26.07 -10.56
N THR A 124 4.37 25.83 -11.83
CA THR A 124 3.68 26.83 -12.67
C THR A 124 2.17 26.87 -12.45
N ASP A 125 1.63 25.82 -11.86
CA ASP A 125 0.21 25.66 -11.49
C ASP A 125 -0.11 26.08 -10.04
N VAL A 126 0.84 26.78 -9.38
CA VAL A 126 0.70 27.37 -8.05
C VAL A 126 0.99 28.86 -8.15
N SER A 127 -0.07 29.69 -8.10
CA SER A 127 0.03 31.13 -8.21
C SER A 127 0.27 31.76 -6.84
N LYS A 128 0.96 32.93 -6.82
CA LYS A 128 1.14 33.71 -5.59
C LYS A 128 -0.18 34.20 -4.97
N SER A 129 -1.25 34.25 -5.75
CA SER A 129 -2.60 34.61 -5.28
C SER A 129 -3.35 33.41 -4.64
N ASP A 130 -2.84 32.19 -4.74
CA ASP A 130 -3.49 31.04 -4.16
C ASP A 130 -3.29 31.03 -2.64
N TRP A 131 -4.33 30.70 -1.88
CA TRP A 131 -4.28 30.66 -0.41
C TRP A 131 -3.22 29.67 0.13
N PHE A 132 -2.88 28.66 -0.68
CA PHE A 132 -1.92 27.61 -0.34
C PHE A 132 -0.49 27.91 -0.84
N TYR A 133 -0.24 29.03 -1.51
CA TYR A 133 1.06 29.33 -2.12
C TYR A 133 2.23 29.21 -1.13
N ASP A 134 2.13 29.90 0.00
CA ASP A 134 3.19 29.92 1.00
C ASP A 134 3.39 28.55 1.65
N ALA A 135 2.29 27.80 1.83
CA ALA A 135 2.34 26.44 2.37
C ALA A 135 3.02 25.47 1.41
N VAL A 136 2.65 25.48 0.12
CA VAL A 136 3.28 24.63 -0.90
C VAL A 136 4.75 25.00 -1.07
N LYS A 137 5.05 26.30 -1.12
CA LYS A 137 6.43 26.80 -1.24
C LYS A 137 7.27 26.40 -0.02
N GLY A 138 6.76 26.61 1.19
CA GLY A 138 7.46 26.25 2.43
C GLY A 138 7.66 24.73 2.57
N ALA A 139 6.63 23.94 2.25
CA ALA A 139 6.75 22.48 2.26
C ALA A 139 7.79 21.98 1.24
N TRP A 140 7.83 22.57 0.05
CA TRP A 140 8.83 22.25 -0.97
C TRP A 140 10.25 22.69 -0.56
N GLU A 141 10.43 23.91 -0.04
CA GLU A 141 11.73 24.43 0.42
C GLU A 141 12.32 23.62 1.58
N ASN A 142 11.45 23.04 2.42
CA ASN A 142 11.86 22.12 3.50
C ASN A 142 11.96 20.67 3.05
N GLY A 143 11.76 20.37 1.76
CA GLY A 143 11.86 19.00 1.23
C GLY A 143 10.73 18.07 1.68
N LEU A 144 9.61 18.59 2.19
CA LEU A 144 8.48 17.78 2.67
C LEU A 144 7.61 17.28 1.53
N ILE A 145 7.59 17.98 0.40
CA ILE A 145 6.80 17.65 -0.79
C ILE A 145 7.59 17.88 -2.08
N ASN A 146 7.14 17.18 -3.14
CA ASN A 146 7.57 17.45 -4.53
C ASN A 146 6.36 17.69 -5.43
N GLY A 147 6.63 18.16 -6.66
CA GLY A 147 5.65 18.21 -7.73
C GLY A 147 5.32 16.82 -8.29
N VAL A 148 4.20 16.74 -8.99
CA VAL A 148 3.84 15.56 -9.82
C VAL A 148 4.79 15.46 -11.02
N THR A 149 5.26 16.62 -11.49
CA THR A 149 6.36 16.75 -12.46
C THR A 149 7.37 17.74 -11.93
N ALA A 150 8.44 17.99 -12.68
CA ALA A 150 9.43 19.01 -12.34
C ALA A 150 8.82 20.42 -12.21
N THR A 151 7.68 20.70 -12.86
CA THR A 151 7.08 22.03 -12.95
C THR A 151 5.61 22.11 -12.55
N THR A 152 4.98 21.02 -12.15
CA THR A 152 3.56 20.99 -11.75
C THR A 152 3.39 20.30 -10.39
N TYR A 153 2.54 20.88 -9.55
CA TYR A 153 2.21 20.40 -8.21
C TYR A 153 0.89 19.63 -8.15
N GLN A 154 -0.08 19.98 -8.99
CA GLN A 154 -1.47 19.52 -8.99
C GLN A 154 -2.18 19.77 -7.63
N PRO A 155 -2.38 21.02 -7.22
CA PRO A 155 -2.89 21.35 -5.89
C PRO A 155 -4.28 20.79 -5.57
N LYS A 156 -5.10 20.50 -6.59
CA LYS A 156 -6.44 19.89 -6.47
C LYS A 156 -6.43 18.37 -6.53
N GLY A 157 -5.30 17.73 -6.81
CA GLY A 157 -5.16 16.27 -6.80
C GLY A 157 -5.36 15.71 -5.39
N THR A 158 -5.95 14.54 -5.28
CA THR A 158 -6.16 13.82 -4.01
C THR A 158 -4.98 12.92 -3.69
N LEU A 159 -4.83 12.53 -2.42
CA LEU A 159 -3.87 11.51 -1.98
C LEU A 159 -4.57 10.16 -1.82
N THR A 160 -3.80 9.10 -2.00
CA THR A 160 -4.19 7.73 -1.61
C THR A 160 -3.76 7.45 -0.16
N VAL A 161 -4.32 6.37 0.42
CA VAL A 161 -3.92 5.90 1.76
C VAL A 161 -2.41 5.61 1.81
N ALA A 162 -1.87 4.92 0.80
CA ALA A 162 -0.44 4.59 0.73
C ALA A 162 0.45 5.84 0.65
N GLU A 163 0.04 6.88 -0.07
CA GLU A 163 0.76 8.15 -0.15
C GLU A 163 0.75 8.90 1.19
N ALA A 164 -0.38 8.88 1.91
CA ALA A 164 -0.46 9.45 3.25
C ALA A 164 0.47 8.72 4.24
N ILE A 165 0.49 7.39 4.20
CA ILE A 165 1.41 6.55 5.00
C ILE A 165 2.88 6.89 4.72
N LYS A 166 3.25 7.02 3.44
CA LYS A 166 4.61 7.42 3.04
C LYS A 166 4.98 8.77 3.62
N LEU A 167 4.10 9.76 3.50
CA LEU A 167 4.33 11.11 4.02
C LEU A 167 4.46 11.13 5.55
N ALA A 168 3.58 10.44 6.27
CA ALA A 168 3.61 10.40 7.73
C ALA A 168 4.88 9.71 8.24
N SER A 169 5.26 8.57 7.65
CA SER A 169 6.49 7.85 7.99
C SER A 169 7.74 8.69 7.72
N ALA A 170 7.77 9.39 6.58
CA ALA A 170 8.87 10.25 6.20
C ALA A 170 8.96 11.50 7.11
N LEU A 171 7.82 12.12 7.44
CA LEU A 171 7.77 13.25 8.37
C LEU A 171 8.26 12.84 9.76
N HIS A 172 7.79 11.70 10.29
CA HIS A 172 8.26 11.18 11.57
C HIS A 172 9.77 10.97 11.57
N GLN A 173 10.30 10.31 10.54
CA GLN A 173 11.76 10.08 10.45
C GLN A 173 12.53 11.40 10.32
N MET A 174 12.03 12.38 9.57
CA MET A 174 12.62 13.71 9.46
C MET A 174 12.67 14.42 10.82
N ILE A 175 11.59 14.35 11.60
CA ILE A 175 11.52 14.97 12.93
C ILE A 175 12.45 14.25 13.90
N LYS A 176 12.46 12.91 13.91
CA LYS A 176 13.22 12.07 14.83
C LYS A 176 14.73 12.09 14.54
N ASP A 177 15.11 11.90 13.26
CA ASP A 177 16.49 11.63 12.85
C ASP A 177 17.13 12.82 12.10
N GLY A 178 16.36 13.87 11.80
CA GLY A 178 16.78 15.02 10.98
C GLY A 178 16.99 14.70 9.49
N LYS A 179 16.66 13.50 9.06
CA LYS A 179 16.81 13.04 7.67
C LYS A 179 15.85 11.89 7.37
N VAL A 180 15.53 11.69 6.10
CA VAL A 180 14.76 10.52 5.65
C VAL A 180 15.70 9.57 4.90
N THR A 181 15.72 8.31 5.34
CA THR A 181 16.49 7.22 4.72
C THR A 181 15.57 6.14 4.13
N LEU A 182 14.25 6.26 4.34
CA LEU A 182 13.26 5.34 3.81
C LEU A 182 13.23 5.44 2.29
N THR A 183 13.24 4.28 1.64
CA THR A 183 13.12 4.13 0.18
C THR A 183 11.96 3.21 -0.15
N ASN A 184 11.51 3.23 -1.39
CA ASN A 184 10.42 2.36 -1.83
C ASN A 184 10.77 0.88 -1.65
N GLY A 185 9.78 0.07 -1.24
CA GLY A 185 9.91 -1.37 -1.08
C GLY A 185 10.13 -2.10 -2.41
N ARG A 186 10.61 -3.35 -2.35
CA ARG A 186 10.82 -4.18 -3.54
C ARG A 186 9.54 -4.83 -4.08
N GLY A 187 8.56 -5.07 -3.20
CA GLY A 187 7.24 -5.56 -3.53
C GLY A 187 6.32 -4.40 -3.89
N TYR A 188 5.46 -4.03 -2.96
CA TYR A 188 4.75 -2.75 -3.10
C TYR A 188 5.63 -1.61 -2.63
N TRP A 189 5.66 -0.52 -3.36
CA TRP A 189 6.50 0.63 -3.05
C TRP A 189 6.29 1.18 -1.64
N TYR A 190 5.07 1.07 -1.10
CA TYR A 190 4.70 1.57 0.23
C TYR A 190 5.07 0.64 1.40
N GLU A 191 5.47 -0.61 1.17
CA GLU A 191 5.75 -1.60 2.23
C GLU A 191 6.78 -1.12 3.24
N THR A 192 7.87 -0.51 2.79
CA THR A 192 8.91 0.01 3.68
C THR A 192 8.35 1.06 4.64
N TYR A 193 7.46 1.92 4.15
CA TYR A 193 6.84 2.98 4.95
C TYR A 193 5.81 2.43 5.93
N VAL A 194 5.00 1.45 5.53
CA VAL A 194 4.06 0.75 6.42
C VAL A 194 4.82 0.04 7.53
N ASN A 195 5.85 -0.74 7.19
CA ASN A 195 6.65 -1.48 8.16
C ASN A 195 7.40 -0.55 9.13
N TYR A 196 7.90 0.57 8.62
CA TYR A 196 8.50 1.61 9.46
C TYR A 196 7.46 2.17 10.44
N GLY A 197 6.30 2.60 9.96
CA GLY A 197 5.28 3.23 10.78
C GLY A 197 4.70 2.30 11.85
N VAL A 198 4.53 1.00 11.54
CA VAL A 198 4.10 0.00 12.54
C VAL A 198 5.20 -0.21 13.59
N ARG A 199 6.46 -0.35 13.19
CA ARG A 199 7.58 -0.51 14.12
C ARG A 199 7.73 0.70 15.06
N GLU A 200 7.55 1.91 14.57
CA GLU A 200 7.66 3.15 15.35
C GLU A 200 6.35 3.48 16.12
N GLY A 201 5.29 2.66 15.97
CA GLY A 201 4.01 2.85 16.64
C GLY A 201 3.17 4.01 16.10
N ILE A 202 3.46 4.48 14.87
CA ILE A 202 2.66 5.49 14.16
C ILE A 202 1.33 4.87 13.72
N PHE A 203 1.37 3.63 13.22
CA PHE A 203 0.23 2.84 12.77
C PHE A 203 0.14 1.55 13.57
N ASP A 204 -1.05 0.98 13.68
CA ASP A 204 -1.23 -0.38 14.17
C ASP A 204 -0.98 -1.44 13.07
N GLU A 205 -0.88 -2.71 13.45
CA GLU A 205 -0.58 -3.81 12.54
C GLU A 205 -1.64 -4.06 11.47
N SER A 206 -2.85 -3.50 11.59
CA SER A 206 -3.90 -3.65 10.57
C SER A 206 -3.50 -3.03 9.24
N TYR A 207 -2.66 -1.98 9.26
CA TYR A 207 -2.16 -1.36 8.05
C TYR A 207 -1.29 -2.28 7.19
N GLN A 208 -0.61 -3.27 7.78
CA GLN A 208 0.14 -4.29 7.04
C GLN A 208 -0.76 -5.31 6.32
N LYS A 209 -2.04 -5.37 6.71
CA LYS A 209 -3.03 -6.30 6.17
C LYS A 209 -3.97 -5.67 5.14
N LEU A 210 -3.83 -4.37 4.88
CA LEU A 210 -4.64 -3.67 3.89
C LEU A 210 -4.34 -4.21 2.49
N SER A 211 -5.41 -4.47 1.73
CA SER A 211 -5.29 -4.86 0.33
C SER A 211 -4.72 -3.72 -0.52
N TYR A 212 -4.21 -4.05 -1.70
CA TYR A 212 -3.77 -3.04 -2.66
C TYR A 212 -4.89 -2.04 -3.00
N GLU A 213 -6.13 -2.51 -3.17
CA GLU A 213 -7.29 -1.64 -3.44
C GLU A 213 -7.51 -0.65 -2.29
N GLN A 214 -7.43 -1.11 -1.03
CA GLN A 214 -7.55 -0.23 0.13
C GLN A 214 -6.41 0.80 0.21
N MET A 215 -5.19 0.39 -0.09
CA MET A 215 -4.01 1.27 -0.11
C MET A 215 -4.07 2.35 -1.21
N THR A 216 -4.66 2.03 -2.36
CA THR A 216 -4.71 2.93 -3.52
C THR A 216 -5.98 3.79 -3.60
N LYS A 217 -6.94 3.59 -2.71
CA LYS A 217 -8.11 4.45 -2.69
C LYS A 217 -7.79 5.86 -2.17
N PRO A 218 -8.50 6.90 -2.63
CA PRO A 218 -8.37 8.25 -2.07
C PRO A 218 -8.66 8.25 -0.57
N ILE A 219 -7.80 8.93 0.20
CA ILE A 219 -7.94 9.02 1.65
C ILE A 219 -8.91 10.14 2.04
N SER A 220 -9.74 9.91 3.07
CA SER A 220 -10.56 10.95 3.67
C SER A 220 -9.74 11.89 4.57
N ARG A 221 -10.28 13.08 4.84
CA ARG A 221 -9.63 14.07 5.72
C ARG A 221 -9.47 13.54 7.14
N SER A 222 -10.45 12.81 7.67
CA SER A 222 -10.38 12.22 9.00
C SER A 222 -9.35 11.08 9.09
N GLU A 223 -9.31 10.18 8.10
CA GLU A 223 -8.28 9.14 8.02
C GLU A 223 -6.87 9.74 7.86
N PHE A 224 -6.73 10.83 7.09
CA PHE A 224 -5.47 11.54 6.97
C PHE A 224 -4.97 12.08 8.33
N VAL A 225 -5.84 12.74 9.10
CA VAL A 225 -5.49 13.21 10.45
C VAL A 225 -5.05 12.05 11.33
N HIS A 226 -5.79 10.94 11.32
CA HIS A 226 -5.45 9.75 12.09
C HIS A 226 -4.06 9.19 11.74
N ILE A 227 -3.76 9.04 10.44
CA ILE A 227 -2.44 8.56 9.97
C ILE A 227 -1.31 9.49 10.44
N PHE A 228 -1.57 10.81 10.49
CA PHE A 228 -0.54 11.77 10.88
C PHE A 228 -0.46 12.02 12.39
N PHE A 229 -1.48 11.62 13.15
CA PHE A 229 -1.57 11.98 14.57
C PHE A 229 -0.37 11.51 15.40
N LYS A 230 0.11 10.30 15.17
CA LYS A 230 1.27 9.75 15.88
C LYS A 230 2.62 9.99 15.16
N ALA A 231 2.61 10.75 14.07
CA ALA A 231 3.86 11.14 13.41
C ALA A 231 4.66 12.20 14.20
N MET A 232 4.09 12.72 15.28
CA MET A 232 4.74 13.61 16.24
C MET A 232 4.46 13.13 17.68
N ASP A 233 5.44 13.29 18.57
CA ASP A 233 5.32 12.85 19.98
C ASP A 233 4.34 13.71 20.80
N SER A 234 4.14 14.98 20.41
CA SER A 234 3.28 15.90 21.15
C SER A 234 2.81 17.09 20.31
N TYR A 235 1.71 17.69 20.74
CA TYR A 235 1.09 18.85 20.12
C TYR A 235 0.90 19.96 21.14
N LYS A 236 1.66 21.06 20.98
CA LYS A 236 1.48 22.24 21.83
C LYS A 236 0.17 22.94 21.43
N THR A 237 -0.74 23.08 22.39
CA THR A 237 -1.96 23.89 22.24
C THR A 237 -1.64 25.36 22.14
N ILE A 238 -2.14 26.01 21.12
CA ILE A 238 -2.05 27.48 20.90
C ILE A 238 -3.43 28.12 20.74
N ASN A 239 -4.47 27.33 20.44
CA ASN A 239 -5.85 27.78 20.24
C ASN A 239 -6.78 27.25 21.31
N SER A 240 -7.70 28.09 21.80
CA SER A 240 -8.79 27.68 22.66
C SER A 240 -9.97 27.20 21.81
N VAL A 241 -10.05 25.89 21.56
CA VAL A 241 -11.14 25.25 20.82
C VAL A 241 -11.91 24.35 21.81
N ALA A 242 -13.15 24.75 22.10
CA ALA A 242 -14.00 24.01 23.03
C ALA A 242 -14.43 22.65 22.42
N ASP A 243 -14.69 21.67 23.26
CA ASP A 243 -15.23 20.39 22.82
C ASP A 243 -16.56 20.59 22.08
N ASN A 244 -16.72 19.88 20.99
CA ASN A 244 -17.91 19.92 20.12
C ASN A 244 -18.22 21.30 19.49
N SER A 245 -17.23 22.21 19.42
CA SER A 245 -17.37 23.52 18.75
C SER A 245 -17.11 23.48 17.26
N ILE A 246 -16.51 22.41 16.72
CA ILE A 246 -16.37 22.22 15.27
C ILE A 246 -17.76 21.78 14.74
N PRO A 247 -18.33 22.47 13.70
CA PRO A 247 -19.72 22.26 13.31
C PRO A 247 -20.12 20.84 12.93
N ASP A 248 -19.20 20.10 12.34
CA ASP A 248 -19.42 18.78 11.74
C ASP A 248 -18.55 17.67 12.35
N VAL A 249 -17.92 17.91 13.51
CA VAL A 249 -17.12 16.93 14.25
C VAL A 249 -17.38 17.05 15.75
N LYS A 250 -17.66 15.93 16.42
CA LYS A 250 -17.69 15.81 17.86
C LYS A 250 -16.42 15.12 18.36
N THR A 251 -16.01 15.39 19.59
CA THR A 251 -14.87 14.69 20.22
C THR A 251 -15.09 13.17 20.31
N THR A 252 -16.36 12.73 20.38
CA THR A 252 -16.76 11.32 20.43
C THR A 252 -16.81 10.62 19.07
N ASP A 253 -16.67 11.36 17.96
CA ASP A 253 -16.65 10.77 16.61
C ASP A 253 -15.34 10.01 16.36
N THR A 254 -15.33 9.13 15.38
CA THR A 254 -14.11 8.44 14.96
C THR A 254 -13.03 9.46 14.60
N TYR A 255 -11.88 9.40 15.29
CA TYR A 255 -10.77 10.36 15.20
C TYR A 255 -11.11 11.79 15.66
N GLY A 256 -12.23 12.01 16.35
CA GLY A 256 -12.68 13.32 16.78
C GLY A 256 -11.64 14.03 17.67
N ASP A 257 -11.15 13.37 18.71
CA ASP A 257 -10.14 13.93 19.63
C ASP A 257 -8.82 14.29 18.92
N GLU A 258 -8.43 13.54 17.91
CA GLU A 258 -7.24 13.81 17.11
C GLU A 258 -7.44 15.06 16.25
N ILE A 259 -8.62 15.20 15.63
CA ILE A 259 -9.01 16.39 14.85
C ILE A 259 -9.01 17.62 15.77
N TYR A 260 -9.64 17.57 16.94
CA TYR A 260 -9.64 18.65 17.93
C TYR A 260 -8.23 19.02 18.38
N THR A 261 -7.35 18.03 18.56
CA THR A 261 -5.95 18.25 18.90
C THR A 261 -5.23 19.04 17.80
N PHE A 262 -5.46 18.75 16.54
CA PHE A 262 -4.88 19.47 15.41
C PHE A 262 -5.40 20.91 15.30
N TYR A 263 -6.68 21.14 15.58
CA TYR A 263 -7.23 22.50 15.66
C TYR A 263 -6.61 23.30 16.82
N ARG A 264 -6.52 22.69 18.01
CA ARG A 264 -5.90 23.32 19.19
C ARG A 264 -4.42 23.62 18.96
N ALA A 265 -3.74 22.79 18.19
CA ALA A 265 -2.33 23.00 17.84
C ALA A 265 -2.13 24.03 16.68
N GLY A 266 -3.19 24.53 16.07
CA GLY A 266 -3.09 25.45 14.93
C GLY A 266 -2.59 24.80 13.63
N ILE A 267 -2.68 23.48 13.54
CA ILE A 267 -2.35 22.70 12.34
C ILE A 267 -3.54 22.70 11.38
N LEU A 268 -4.75 22.53 11.90
CA LEU A 268 -6.01 22.64 11.15
C LEU A 268 -6.70 23.98 11.47
N THR A 269 -7.46 24.50 10.49
CA THR A 269 -8.18 25.77 10.61
C THR A 269 -9.63 25.69 10.19
N GLY A 270 -10.06 24.57 9.59
CA GLY A 270 -11.34 24.45 8.90
C GLY A 270 -11.32 25.02 7.49
N SER A 271 -12.40 24.81 6.77
CA SER A 271 -12.62 25.25 5.37
C SER A 271 -13.37 26.58 5.27
N ASP A 272 -13.95 27.04 6.37
CA ASP A 272 -14.73 28.28 6.48
C ASP A 272 -14.50 28.98 7.83
N ALA A 273 -15.16 30.14 8.01
CA ALA A 273 -15.05 30.94 9.24
C ALA A 273 -15.67 30.27 10.48
N ALA A 274 -16.53 29.24 10.29
CA ALA A 274 -17.09 28.44 11.39
C ALA A 274 -16.15 27.29 11.80
N GLY A 275 -15.12 27.04 11.00
CA GLY A 275 -14.17 25.96 11.26
C GLY A 275 -14.65 24.58 10.82
N THR A 276 -15.51 24.49 9.82
CA THR A 276 -16.03 23.22 9.28
C THR A 276 -14.90 22.34 8.75
N PHE A 277 -14.87 21.06 9.12
CA PHE A 277 -13.75 20.14 8.83
C PHE A 277 -13.98 19.26 7.59
N HIS A 278 -15.21 18.81 7.33
CA HIS A 278 -15.58 17.84 6.28
C HIS A 278 -14.88 16.49 6.40
N PRO A 279 -15.11 15.71 7.49
CA PRO A 279 -14.32 14.51 7.82
C PRO A 279 -14.32 13.42 6.74
N THR A 280 -15.41 13.27 6.00
CA THR A 280 -15.59 12.22 4.98
C THR A 280 -15.14 12.64 3.57
N SER A 281 -14.87 13.93 3.34
CA SER A 281 -14.35 14.42 2.06
C SER A 281 -12.90 13.96 1.85
N THR A 282 -12.51 13.74 0.59
CA THR A 282 -11.11 13.46 0.26
C THR A 282 -10.24 14.69 0.51
N ILE A 283 -9.02 14.49 1.01
CA ILE A 283 -8.05 15.58 1.18
C ILE A 283 -7.32 15.84 -0.13
N VAL A 284 -7.06 17.12 -0.42
CA VAL A 284 -6.31 17.52 -1.62
C VAL A 284 -4.88 17.97 -1.30
N ARG A 285 -3.99 17.88 -2.29
CA ARG A 285 -2.55 18.11 -2.14
C ARG A 285 -2.20 19.49 -1.55
N SER A 286 -2.95 20.54 -1.90
CA SER A 286 -2.75 21.89 -1.31
C SER A 286 -3.04 21.93 0.20
N GLU A 287 -4.05 21.20 0.66
CA GLU A 287 -4.36 21.09 2.09
C GLU A 287 -3.30 20.28 2.83
N VAL A 288 -2.83 19.19 2.20
CA VAL A 288 -1.73 18.37 2.74
C VAL A 288 -0.47 19.20 2.93
N ALA A 289 -0.09 20.04 1.96
CA ALA A 289 1.07 20.92 2.10
C ALA A 289 0.93 21.88 3.30
N ALA A 290 -0.27 22.45 3.51
CA ALA A 290 -0.53 23.33 4.64
C ALA A 290 -0.43 22.61 5.98
N ILE A 291 -0.92 21.38 6.06
CA ILE A 291 -0.83 20.57 7.28
C ILE A 291 0.63 20.17 7.55
N LEU A 292 1.34 19.65 6.55
CA LEU A 292 2.73 19.21 6.68
C LEU A 292 3.68 20.32 7.14
N VAL A 293 3.58 21.51 6.53
CA VAL A 293 4.45 22.62 6.91
C VAL A 293 4.20 23.08 8.33
N ARG A 294 2.92 23.09 8.80
CA ARG A 294 2.54 23.44 10.17
C ARG A 294 2.92 22.36 11.19
N MET A 295 2.95 21.08 10.78
CA MET A 295 3.48 20.01 11.61
C MET A 295 5.00 20.14 11.79
N TYR A 296 5.72 20.37 10.70
CA TYR A 296 7.18 20.46 10.69
C TYR A 296 7.71 21.75 11.36
N ASP A 297 7.10 22.91 11.08
CA ASP A 297 7.49 24.21 11.59
C ASP A 297 6.37 24.84 12.44
N ALA A 298 6.56 24.81 13.76
CA ALA A 298 5.58 25.36 14.68
C ALA A 298 5.40 26.89 14.54
N SER A 299 6.33 27.62 13.93
CA SER A 299 6.24 29.07 13.76
C SER A 299 5.19 29.50 12.74
N VAL A 300 4.79 28.60 11.83
CA VAL A 300 3.76 28.85 10.80
C VAL A 300 2.38 28.32 11.17
N ARG A 301 2.20 27.84 12.42
CA ARG A 301 0.90 27.42 12.94
C ARG A 301 -0.05 28.60 13.07
N VAL A 302 -1.34 28.36 12.90
CA VAL A 302 -2.33 29.42 12.75
C VAL A 302 -3.14 29.60 14.03
N ASN A 303 -3.22 30.85 14.50
CA ASN A 303 -4.17 31.18 15.56
C ASN A 303 -5.58 31.33 14.96
N ILE A 304 -6.53 30.56 15.53
CA ILE A 304 -7.94 30.60 15.12
C ILE A 304 -8.84 30.87 16.32
N THR A 305 -10.01 31.45 16.02
CA THR A 305 -11.12 31.55 16.95
C THR A 305 -12.35 31.00 16.24
N LEU A 306 -12.88 29.87 16.72
CA LEU A 306 -14.15 29.35 16.23
C LEU A 306 -15.29 30.17 16.82
N LYS A 307 -16.26 30.53 16.02
CA LYS A 307 -17.41 31.34 16.43
C LYS A 307 -18.60 30.46 16.76
#